data_405ae538846559602fbd1c5b34bce2e4
#
_entry.id   405ae538846559602fbd1c5b34bce2e4
#
_cell.length_a   1.000
_cell.length_b   1.000
_cell.length_c   1.000
_cell.angle_alpha   90.00
_cell.angle_beta   90.00
_cell.angle_gamma   90.00
#
_symmetry.space_group_name_H-M   'P 1'
#
loop_
_entity.id
_entity.type
_entity.pdbx_description
1 polymer ?
#
loop_
_entity_poly.entity_id
_entity_poly.type
_entity_poly.pdbx_seq_one_letter_code
_entity_poly.pdbx_strand_id
1 'polypeptide(L)'
;MTKYYYSYNTEGNAYSGKYPALKNPRRQNEYLLPSMATFKEPPKTEENEVAIWNGSDWIIEPDFRGETQINIETRESSIIDYVGEVKSGFQKVSEELAHDILINPDKYKVIDNRYVDISDTEEYALYIKKKELEIRKNKIEKELLELDSKRIRAICEPSIKDETTGETWLDYYNSEDEKLRNELKDLNGN
;
A
#
# COMPACT_ATOMS: atom_id res chain seq x y z
N MET A 1 45.06 20.87 22.45
CA MET A 1 43.83 20.63 21.68
C MET A 1 43.57 19.15 21.61
N THR A 2 42.32 18.72 21.84
CA THR A 2 41.93 17.32 21.68
C THR A 2 41.71 17.05 20.19
N LYS A 3 42.39 16.04 19.65
CA LYS A 3 42.16 15.58 18.28
C LYS A 3 41.03 14.55 18.30
N TYR A 4 40.17 14.60 17.26
CA TYR A 4 39.06 13.67 17.11
C TYR A 4 39.27 12.80 15.88
N TYR A 5 38.71 11.61 15.89
CA TYR A 5 38.48 10.80 14.72
C TYR A 5 36.98 10.57 14.50
N TYR A 6 36.61 10.25 13.30
CA TYR A 6 35.23 10.04 12.85
C TYR A 6 35.13 8.62 12.31
N SER A 7 34.30 7.82 12.95
CA SER A 7 34.10 6.42 12.58
C SER A 7 32.98 6.27 11.56
N TYR A 8 33.06 5.21 10.80
CA TYR A 8 32.04 4.79 9.86
C TYR A 8 31.77 3.29 10.03
N ASN A 9 30.55 2.85 9.68
CA ASN A 9 30.14 1.46 9.83
C ASN A 9 30.67 0.57 8.69
N THR A 10 30.56 -0.75 8.87
CA THR A 10 30.95 -1.74 7.86
C THR A 10 29.91 -1.90 6.74
N GLU A 11 28.67 -1.48 7.01
CA GLU A 11 27.54 -1.54 6.08
C GLU A 11 27.40 -0.20 5.35
N GLY A 12 28.09 -0.06 4.22
CA GLY A 12 28.01 1.15 3.39
C GLY A 12 28.90 2.31 3.81
N ASN A 13 29.80 2.14 4.82
CA ASN A 13 30.72 3.18 5.28
C ASN A 13 30.05 4.47 5.78
N ALA A 14 28.81 4.39 6.26
CA ALA A 14 28.07 5.52 6.77
C ALA A 14 28.66 6.04 8.09
N TYR A 15 28.71 7.36 8.26
CA TYR A 15 29.17 8.01 9.48
C TYR A 15 28.43 7.45 10.71
N SER A 16 29.20 7.06 11.73
CA SER A 16 28.65 6.44 12.95
C SER A 16 28.99 7.20 14.23
N GLY A 17 29.97 8.11 14.22
CA GLY A 17 30.24 8.90 15.39
C GLY A 17 31.60 9.61 15.41
N LYS A 18 31.72 10.58 16.34
CA LYS A 18 32.92 11.39 16.62
C LYS A 18 33.49 11.00 17.98
N TYR A 19 34.76 10.64 18.03
CA TYR A 19 35.44 10.17 19.24
C TYR A 19 36.79 10.86 19.45
N PRO A 20 37.25 11.05 20.71
CA PRO A 20 38.55 11.61 20.98
C PRO A 20 39.65 10.60 20.62
N ALA A 21 40.66 11.05 19.91
CA ALA A 21 41.79 10.22 19.50
C ALA A 21 42.82 10.11 20.64
N LEU A 22 43.28 8.89 20.90
CA LEU A 22 44.35 8.64 21.85
C LEU A 22 45.71 8.95 21.23
N LYS A 23 46.64 9.51 22.02
CA LYS A 23 48.02 9.72 21.59
C LYS A 23 48.72 8.38 21.41
N ASN A 24 49.55 8.27 20.39
CA ASN A 24 50.36 7.09 20.16
C ASN A 24 51.47 7.00 21.27
N PRO A 25 51.52 5.96 22.08
CA PRO A 25 52.51 5.83 23.16
C PRO A 25 53.92 5.60 22.64
N ARG A 26 54.08 5.19 21.37
CA ARG A 26 55.39 4.85 20.77
C ARG A 26 55.92 5.97 19.84
N ARG A 27 55.07 6.93 19.47
CA ARG A 27 55.44 8.01 18.56
C ARG A 27 54.91 9.36 19.03
N GLN A 28 55.82 10.25 19.40
CA GLN A 28 55.45 11.58 19.84
C GLN A 28 54.74 12.35 18.71
N ASN A 29 53.69 13.06 19.06
CA ASN A 29 52.85 13.89 18.17
C ASN A 29 51.96 13.11 17.17
N GLU A 30 51.89 11.79 17.22
CA GLU A 30 50.94 11.00 16.48
C GLU A 30 49.73 10.60 17.31
N TYR A 31 48.61 10.37 16.68
CA TYR A 31 47.40 9.85 17.27
C TYR A 31 47.06 8.50 16.67
N LEU A 32 46.47 7.64 17.50
CA LEU A 32 45.96 6.36 17.04
C LEU A 32 44.69 6.55 16.25
N LEU A 33 44.61 5.93 15.07
CA LEU A 33 43.42 5.88 14.26
C LEU A 33 42.91 4.43 14.23
N PRO A 34 41.72 4.16 14.77
CA PRO A 34 41.09 2.84 14.67
C PRO A 34 40.82 2.44 13.21
N SER A 35 40.60 1.14 12.98
CA SER A 35 40.02 0.70 11.72
C SER A 35 38.61 1.28 11.56
N MET A 36 38.17 1.48 10.34
CA MET A 36 36.87 2.10 10.03
C MET A 36 36.72 3.52 10.63
N ALA A 37 37.80 4.30 10.56
CA ALA A 37 37.81 5.68 11.03
C ALA A 37 38.74 6.55 10.18
N THR A 38 38.48 7.85 10.21
CA THR A 38 39.32 8.89 9.58
C THR A 38 39.47 10.11 10.47
N PHE A 39 40.53 10.90 10.29
CA PHE A 39 40.67 12.19 10.95
C PHE A 39 39.95 13.34 10.21
N LYS A 40 39.39 13.06 9.04
CA LYS A 40 38.67 14.04 8.24
C LYS A 40 37.25 14.18 8.77
N GLU A 41 36.85 15.41 9.11
CA GLU A 41 35.54 15.71 9.62
C GLU A 41 34.48 15.53 8.52
N PRO A 42 33.35 14.83 8.80
CA PRO A 42 32.27 14.73 7.84
C PRO A 42 31.58 16.07 7.65
N PRO A 43 31.00 16.34 6.48
CA PRO A 43 30.14 17.48 6.26
C PRO A 43 28.90 17.39 7.15
N LYS A 44 28.25 18.54 7.38
CA LYS A 44 26.92 18.54 7.98
C LYS A 44 25.91 18.00 7.00
N THR A 45 25.07 17.09 7.46
CA THR A 45 23.98 16.51 6.68
C THR A 45 22.64 17.13 7.08
N GLU A 46 21.72 17.18 6.15
CA GLU A 46 20.32 17.55 6.37
C GLU A 46 19.47 16.33 6.74
N GLU A 47 18.17 16.52 6.89
CA GLU A 47 17.22 15.43 7.11
C GLU A 47 17.22 14.51 5.88
N ASN A 48 17.18 13.18 6.11
CA ASN A 48 17.28 12.14 5.07
C ASN A 48 18.60 12.14 4.27
N GLU A 49 19.68 12.57 4.90
CA GLU A 49 21.04 12.50 4.34
C GLU A 49 21.99 11.83 5.31
N VAL A 50 22.98 11.14 4.77
CA VAL A 50 24.07 10.57 5.55
C VAL A 50 25.42 10.81 4.86
N ALA A 51 26.47 11.06 5.64
CA ALA A 51 27.84 11.13 5.12
C ALA A 51 28.42 9.71 4.97
N ILE A 52 28.89 9.36 3.79
CA ILE A 52 29.51 8.08 3.44
C ILE A 52 31.01 8.30 3.20
N TRP A 53 31.85 7.44 3.78
CA TRP A 53 33.29 7.46 3.54
C TRP A 53 33.66 6.63 2.31
N ASN A 54 34.15 7.26 1.23
CA ASN A 54 34.52 6.59 -0.02
C ASN A 54 35.97 6.05 -0.04
N GLY A 55 36.68 6.12 1.11
CA GLY A 55 38.10 5.75 1.21
C GLY A 55 39.05 6.95 1.16
N SER A 56 38.66 8.11 0.65
CA SER A 56 39.46 9.32 0.57
C SER A 56 38.75 10.56 1.09
N ASP A 57 37.44 10.63 0.93
CA ASP A 57 36.60 11.75 1.35
C ASP A 57 35.21 11.30 1.82
N TRP A 58 34.47 12.22 2.43
CA TRP A 58 33.07 12.05 2.72
C TRP A 58 32.24 12.54 1.54
N ILE A 59 31.25 11.75 1.16
CA ILE A 59 30.20 12.10 0.21
C ILE A 59 28.87 12.08 0.93
N ILE A 60 27.92 12.92 0.52
CA ILE A 60 26.57 12.93 1.07
C ILE A 60 25.69 12.08 0.15
N GLU A 61 24.95 11.16 0.75
CA GLU A 61 24.00 10.30 0.07
C GLU A 61 22.63 10.39 0.76
N PRO A 62 21.52 10.20 0.03
CA PRO A 62 20.20 10.09 0.64
C PRO A 62 20.12 8.92 1.64
N ASP A 63 19.41 9.10 2.73
CA ASP A 63 19.20 8.05 3.75
C ASP A 63 17.72 7.95 4.12
N PHE A 64 17.04 7.01 3.47
CA PHE A 64 15.63 6.71 3.70
C PHE A 64 15.44 5.43 4.51
N ARG A 65 16.47 4.93 5.17
CA ARG A 65 16.39 3.72 5.99
C ARG A 65 15.35 3.86 7.09
N GLY A 66 14.53 2.83 7.23
CA GLY A 66 13.39 2.80 8.16
C GLY A 66 12.09 3.34 7.57
N GLU A 67 12.14 3.97 6.39
CA GLU A 67 10.93 4.38 5.70
C GLU A 67 10.34 3.24 4.86
N THR A 68 9.04 3.33 4.55
CA THR A 68 8.33 2.34 3.77
C THR A 68 8.47 2.62 2.28
N GLN A 69 8.71 1.57 1.51
CA GLN A 69 8.63 1.57 0.05
C GLN A 69 7.64 0.50 -0.43
N ILE A 70 7.06 0.72 -1.60
CA ILE A 70 6.16 -0.24 -2.25
C ILE A 70 6.71 -0.61 -3.64
N ASN A 71 6.68 -1.89 -3.95
CA ASN A 71 6.99 -2.37 -5.30
C ASN A 71 5.85 -1.99 -6.26
N ILE A 72 6.19 -1.38 -7.40
CA ILE A 72 5.21 -0.85 -8.35
C ILE A 72 4.48 -1.96 -9.10
N GLU A 73 5.12 -3.11 -9.31
CA GLU A 73 4.52 -4.24 -10.04
C GLU A 73 3.73 -5.16 -9.11
N THR A 74 4.34 -5.54 -7.96
CA THR A 74 3.74 -6.54 -7.06
C THR A 74 2.85 -5.94 -5.99
N ARG A 75 2.96 -4.62 -5.72
CA ARG A 75 2.29 -3.90 -4.62
C ARG A 75 2.73 -4.36 -3.22
N GLU A 76 3.81 -5.11 -3.13
CA GLU A 76 4.37 -5.51 -1.86
C GLU A 76 5.11 -4.35 -1.21
N SER A 77 4.82 -4.08 0.06
CA SER A 77 5.52 -3.08 0.85
C SER A 77 6.70 -3.70 1.58
N SER A 78 7.76 -2.93 1.75
CA SER A 78 8.94 -3.29 2.53
C SER A 78 9.58 -2.06 3.15
N ILE A 79 10.42 -2.27 4.15
CA ILE A 79 11.21 -1.19 4.74
C ILE A 79 12.49 -1.00 3.93
N ILE A 80 12.88 0.25 3.70
CA ILE A 80 14.16 0.58 3.08
C ILE A 80 15.27 0.30 4.10
N ASP A 81 16.19 -0.58 3.76
CA ASP A 81 17.30 -1.03 4.61
C ASP A 81 18.70 -0.63 4.07
N TYR A 82 18.72 0.12 2.98
CA TYR A 82 19.93 0.57 2.29
C TYR A 82 20.03 2.10 2.23
N VAL A 83 21.23 2.61 2.02
CA VAL A 83 21.52 4.02 1.78
C VAL A 83 21.51 4.30 0.28
N GLY A 84 21.14 5.53 -0.11
CA GLY A 84 21.05 5.99 -1.47
C GLY A 84 19.61 6.20 -1.94
N GLU A 85 19.47 6.47 -3.23
CA GLU A 85 18.17 6.68 -3.87
C GLU A 85 17.28 5.43 -3.81
N VAL A 86 15.97 5.64 -3.81
CA VAL A 86 15.00 4.55 -3.90
C VAL A 86 15.21 3.76 -5.19
N LYS A 87 15.33 2.43 -5.07
CA LYS A 87 15.61 1.56 -6.19
C LYS A 87 14.54 1.65 -7.28
N SER A 88 14.95 1.49 -8.54
CA SER A 88 14.02 1.41 -9.67
C SER A 88 12.98 0.29 -9.43
N GLY A 89 11.73 0.56 -9.79
CA GLY A 89 10.61 -0.35 -9.53
C GLY A 89 9.99 -0.24 -8.13
N PHE A 90 10.50 0.68 -7.30
CA PHE A 90 9.93 0.99 -6.00
C PHE A 90 9.55 2.46 -5.90
N GLN A 91 8.57 2.76 -5.06
CA GLN A 91 8.16 4.11 -4.68
C GLN A 91 8.21 4.23 -3.15
N LYS A 92 8.85 5.29 -2.65
CA LYS A 92 8.75 5.64 -1.23
C LYS A 92 7.35 6.18 -0.94
N VAL A 93 6.71 5.65 0.09
CA VAL A 93 5.34 5.99 0.51
C VAL A 93 5.24 5.95 2.03
N SER A 94 4.17 6.52 2.60
CA SER A 94 3.85 6.25 4.00
C SER A 94 3.30 4.83 4.18
N GLU A 95 3.34 4.31 5.40
CA GLU A 95 2.79 2.99 5.73
C GLU A 95 1.28 2.95 5.45
N GLU A 96 0.56 4.02 5.77
CA GLU A 96 -0.88 4.15 5.52
C GLU A 96 -1.19 4.12 4.02
N LEU A 97 -0.38 4.82 3.20
CA LEU A 97 -0.58 4.82 1.74
C LEU A 97 -0.26 3.46 1.14
N ALA A 98 0.80 2.79 1.61
CA ALA A 98 1.11 1.43 1.16
C ALA A 98 -0.04 0.46 1.46
N HIS A 99 -0.63 0.57 2.65
CA HIS A 99 -1.78 -0.24 3.05
C HIS A 99 -3.02 0.08 2.20
N ASP A 100 -3.32 1.36 1.96
CA ASP A 100 -4.47 1.77 1.12
C ASP A 100 -4.33 1.28 -0.33
N ILE A 101 -3.13 1.34 -0.92
CA ILE A 101 -2.85 0.80 -2.26
C ILE A 101 -3.13 -0.72 -2.32
N LEU A 102 -2.84 -1.44 -1.24
CA LEU A 102 -3.04 -2.89 -1.16
C LEU A 102 -4.52 -3.26 -1.08
N ILE A 103 -5.29 -2.58 -0.21
CA ILE A 103 -6.71 -2.91 0.03
C ILE A 103 -7.66 -2.29 -1.00
N ASN A 104 -7.29 -1.17 -1.61
CA ASN A 104 -8.07 -0.44 -2.61
C ASN A 104 -7.32 -0.32 -3.96
N PRO A 105 -6.93 -1.44 -4.59
CA PRO A 105 -6.06 -1.43 -5.77
C PRO A 105 -6.64 -0.66 -6.96
N ASP A 106 -7.96 -0.62 -7.08
CA ASP A 106 -8.67 0.06 -8.17
C ASP A 106 -8.63 1.59 -8.06
N LYS A 107 -8.35 2.10 -6.85
CA LYS A 107 -8.23 3.55 -6.55
C LYS A 107 -6.92 4.16 -7.07
N TYR A 108 -5.93 3.32 -7.39
CA TYR A 108 -4.60 3.75 -7.76
C TYR A 108 -4.19 3.26 -9.14
N LYS A 109 -3.66 4.18 -9.96
CA LYS A 109 -2.99 3.85 -11.23
C LYS A 109 -1.50 4.14 -11.15
N VAL A 110 -0.71 3.34 -11.85
CA VAL A 110 0.72 3.60 -12.03
C VAL A 110 0.88 4.57 -13.21
N ILE A 111 1.37 5.78 -12.92
CA ILE A 111 1.68 6.82 -13.89
C ILE A 111 3.12 7.26 -13.63
N ASP A 112 3.96 7.31 -14.65
CA ASP A 112 5.37 7.68 -14.56
C ASP A 112 6.11 6.97 -13.41
N ASN A 113 5.88 5.66 -13.30
CA ASN A 113 6.50 4.78 -12.30
C ASN A 113 6.12 5.15 -10.84
N ARG A 114 4.90 5.69 -10.64
CA ARG A 114 4.37 6.03 -9.32
C ARG A 114 2.88 5.67 -9.21
N TYR A 115 2.47 5.26 -8.03
CA TYR A 115 1.05 5.14 -7.70
C TYR A 115 0.45 6.54 -7.54
N VAL A 116 -0.59 6.80 -8.32
CA VAL A 116 -1.37 8.06 -8.28
C VAL A 116 -2.80 7.71 -7.91
N ASP A 117 -3.34 8.39 -6.91
CA ASP A 117 -4.75 8.29 -6.54
C ASP A 117 -5.61 8.88 -7.65
N ILE A 118 -6.55 8.10 -8.18
CA ILE A 118 -7.46 8.48 -9.26
C ILE A 118 -8.90 8.61 -8.77
N SER A 119 -9.16 8.56 -7.47
CA SER A 119 -10.52 8.57 -6.90
C SER A 119 -11.35 9.80 -7.28
N ASP A 120 -10.70 10.93 -7.53
CA ASP A 120 -11.36 12.18 -7.93
C ASP A 120 -11.57 12.31 -9.45
N THR A 121 -11.25 11.27 -10.23
CA THR A 121 -11.40 11.29 -11.68
C THR A 121 -12.78 10.81 -12.12
N GLU A 122 -13.30 11.38 -13.23
CA GLU A 122 -14.55 10.90 -13.84
C GLU A 122 -14.45 9.42 -14.27
N GLU A 123 -13.28 9.00 -14.72
CA GLU A 123 -13.02 7.62 -15.12
C GLU A 123 -13.24 6.64 -13.93
N TYR A 124 -12.73 6.98 -12.75
CA TYR A 124 -12.91 6.16 -11.56
C TYR A 124 -14.37 6.16 -11.10
N ALA A 125 -15.05 7.33 -11.14
CA ALA A 125 -16.47 7.42 -10.79
C ALA A 125 -17.35 6.54 -11.70
N LEU A 126 -17.06 6.53 -13.01
CA LEU A 126 -17.74 5.65 -13.98
C LEU A 126 -17.44 4.16 -13.72
N TYR A 127 -16.19 3.83 -13.40
CA TYR A 127 -15.78 2.48 -13.05
C TYR A 127 -16.54 1.96 -11.82
N ILE A 128 -16.60 2.73 -10.74
CA ILE A 128 -17.30 2.37 -9.50
C ILE A 128 -18.79 2.17 -9.77
N LYS A 129 -19.43 3.11 -10.51
CA LYS A 129 -20.85 2.98 -10.87
C LYS A 129 -21.13 1.69 -11.64
N LYS A 130 -20.26 1.33 -12.57
CA LYS A 130 -20.39 0.08 -13.35
C LYS A 130 -20.24 -1.16 -12.46
N LYS A 131 -19.28 -1.14 -11.54
CA LYS A 131 -19.03 -2.22 -10.58
C LYS A 131 -20.22 -2.43 -9.62
N GLU A 132 -20.77 -1.35 -9.09
CA GLU A 132 -21.96 -1.40 -8.24
C GLU A 132 -23.17 -1.97 -8.95
N LEU A 133 -23.38 -1.56 -10.20
CA LEU A 133 -24.45 -2.08 -11.07
C LEU A 133 -24.29 -3.60 -11.30
N GLU A 134 -23.09 -4.06 -11.57
CA GLU A 134 -22.81 -5.49 -11.75
C GLU A 134 -23.03 -6.29 -10.46
N ILE A 135 -22.60 -5.76 -9.32
CA ILE A 135 -22.87 -6.36 -7.99
C ILE A 135 -24.38 -6.46 -7.75
N ARG A 136 -25.15 -5.41 -8.08
CA ARG A 136 -26.61 -5.44 -7.90
C ARG A 136 -27.28 -6.47 -8.81
N LYS A 137 -26.85 -6.58 -10.09
CA LYS A 137 -27.34 -7.61 -11.01
C LYS A 137 -27.09 -9.02 -10.47
N ASN A 138 -25.87 -9.31 -10.07
CA ASN A 138 -25.51 -10.61 -9.50
C ASN A 138 -26.30 -10.95 -8.24
N LYS A 139 -26.60 -9.93 -7.42
CA LYS A 139 -27.44 -10.10 -6.24
C LYS A 139 -28.88 -10.47 -6.61
N ILE A 140 -29.48 -9.75 -7.57
CA ILE A 140 -30.83 -10.04 -8.06
C ILE A 140 -30.93 -11.46 -8.64
N GLU A 141 -29.95 -11.88 -9.44
CA GLU A 141 -29.90 -13.23 -10.00
C GLU A 141 -29.90 -14.32 -8.91
N LYS A 142 -29.14 -14.11 -7.83
CA LYS A 142 -29.18 -15.03 -6.67
C LYS A 142 -30.51 -15.02 -5.96
N GLU A 143 -31.12 -13.85 -5.73
CA GLU A 143 -32.44 -13.73 -5.12
C GLU A 143 -33.52 -14.41 -5.95
N LEU A 144 -33.44 -14.31 -7.29
CA LEU A 144 -34.35 -15.03 -8.21
C LEU A 144 -34.21 -16.56 -8.09
N LEU A 145 -32.97 -17.08 -8.02
CA LEU A 145 -32.76 -18.53 -7.82
C LEU A 145 -33.33 -19.04 -6.49
N GLU A 146 -33.19 -18.25 -5.44
CA GLU A 146 -33.80 -18.59 -4.13
C GLU A 146 -35.32 -18.54 -4.20
N LEU A 147 -35.91 -17.56 -4.89
CA LEU A 147 -37.35 -17.43 -5.09
C LEU A 147 -37.92 -18.62 -5.89
N ASP A 148 -37.24 -19.06 -6.95
CA ASP A 148 -37.68 -20.21 -7.73
C ASP A 148 -37.81 -21.46 -6.86
N SER A 149 -36.88 -21.70 -5.94
CA SER A 149 -36.95 -22.81 -5.00
C SER A 149 -38.14 -22.68 -4.04
N LYS A 150 -38.45 -21.46 -3.58
CA LYS A 150 -39.61 -21.19 -2.70
C LYS A 150 -40.94 -21.33 -3.44
N ARG A 151 -40.99 -20.87 -4.71
CA ARG A 151 -42.18 -21.02 -5.59
C ARG A 151 -42.52 -22.47 -5.87
N ILE A 152 -41.50 -23.32 -6.16
CA ILE A 152 -41.72 -24.77 -6.32
C ILE A 152 -42.36 -25.38 -5.05
N ARG A 153 -41.85 -25.02 -3.86
CA ARG A 153 -42.43 -25.51 -2.61
C ARG A 153 -43.88 -25.00 -2.41
N ALA A 154 -44.13 -23.70 -2.68
CA ALA A 154 -45.44 -23.10 -2.56
C ALA A 154 -46.47 -23.74 -3.52
N ILE A 155 -46.10 -24.19 -4.70
CA ILE A 155 -46.94 -24.96 -5.63
C ILE A 155 -47.32 -26.30 -5.02
N CYS A 156 -46.43 -26.97 -4.30
CA CYS A 156 -46.71 -28.23 -3.64
C CYS A 156 -47.60 -28.07 -2.39
N GLU A 157 -47.70 -26.89 -1.80
CA GLU A 157 -48.45 -26.60 -0.60
C GLU A 157 -49.46 -25.43 -0.78
N PRO A 158 -50.40 -25.50 -1.72
CA PRO A 158 -51.21 -24.36 -2.18
C PRO A 158 -52.24 -23.90 -1.12
N SER A 159 -52.51 -24.70 -0.09
CA SER A 159 -53.52 -24.38 0.97
C SER A 159 -52.99 -23.46 2.06
N ILE A 160 -51.68 -23.23 2.11
CA ILE A 160 -51.05 -22.35 3.11
C ILE A 160 -51.16 -20.90 2.65
N LYS A 161 -51.90 -20.10 3.44
CA LYS A 161 -52.08 -18.67 3.19
C LYS A 161 -51.57 -17.86 4.38
N ASP A 162 -51.15 -16.62 4.08
CA ASP A 162 -50.85 -15.64 5.13
C ASP A 162 -52.14 -15.33 5.92
N GLU A 163 -52.10 -15.43 7.24
CA GLU A 163 -53.26 -15.26 8.13
C GLU A 163 -53.82 -13.82 8.12
N THR A 164 -52.98 -12.85 7.75
CA THR A 164 -53.34 -11.42 7.82
C THR A 164 -53.88 -10.92 6.48
N THR A 165 -53.28 -11.32 5.37
CA THR A 165 -53.63 -10.83 4.01
C THR A 165 -54.52 -11.80 3.27
N GLY A 166 -54.57 -13.08 3.65
CA GLY A 166 -55.25 -14.14 2.92
C GLY A 166 -54.56 -14.53 1.60
N GLU A 167 -53.41 -13.93 1.30
CA GLU A 167 -52.62 -14.18 0.10
C GLU A 167 -51.89 -15.53 0.21
N THR A 168 -51.81 -16.28 -0.89
CA THR A 168 -51.03 -17.50 -0.89
C THR A 168 -49.51 -17.19 -0.99
N TRP A 169 -48.70 -18.06 -0.42
CA TRP A 169 -47.24 -17.92 -0.56
C TRP A 169 -46.77 -17.92 -2.03
N LEU A 170 -47.51 -18.60 -2.90
CA LEU A 170 -47.21 -18.60 -4.33
C LEU A 170 -47.45 -17.22 -4.96
N ASP A 171 -48.57 -16.56 -4.61
CA ASP A 171 -48.88 -15.21 -5.12
C ASP A 171 -47.84 -14.20 -4.65
N TYR A 172 -47.46 -14.28 -3.34
CA TYR A 172 -46.38 -13.44 -2.80
C TYR A 172 -45.04 -13.63 -3.54
N TYR A 173 -44.58 -14.88 -3.69
CA TYR A 173 -43.31 -15.13 -4.38
C TYR A 173 -43.35 -14.79 -5.88
N ASN A 174 -44.48 -14.92 -6.54
CA ASN A 174 -44.65 -14.47 -7.92
C ASN A 174 -44.53 -12.95 -8.03
N SER A 175 -45.13 -12.21 -7.09
CA SER A 175 -45.02 -10.75 -7.04
C SER A 175 -43.56 -10.28 -6.83
N GLU A 176 -42.84 -10.92 -5.92
CA GLU A 176 -41.42 -10.62 -5.70
C GLU A 176 -40.54 -10.98 -6.89
N ASP A 177 -40.77 -12.12 -7.54
CA ASP A 177 -40.08 -12.53 -8.77
C ASP A 177 -40.27 -11.48 -9.89
N GLU A 178 -41.52 -10.99 -10.09
CA GLU A 178 -41.83 -9.98 -11.10
C GLU A 178 -41.11 -8.67 -10.83
N LYS A 179 -41.07 -8.21 -9.55
CA LYS A 179 -40.33 -7.00 -9.14
C LYS A 179 -38.86 -7.11 -9.46
N LEU A 180 -38.22 -8.21 -9.09
CA LEU A 180 -36.79 -8.43 -9.31
C LEU A 180 -36.46 -8.53 -10.81
N ARG A 181 -37.31 -9.21 -11.62
CA ARG A 181 -37.13 -9.26 -13.07
C ARG A 181 -37.28 -7.91 -13.74
N ASN A 182 -38.22 -7.08 -13.30
CA ASN A 182 -38.39 -5.73 -13.81
C ASN A 182 -37.17 -4.87 -13.43
N GLU A 183 -36.67 -4.93 -12.20
CA GLU A 183 -35.45 -4.24 -11.78
C GLU A 183 -34.24 -4.69 -12.62
N LEU A 184 -34.06 -6.00 -12.82
CA LEU A 184 -32.98 -6.53 -13.65
C LEU A 184 -33.07 -6.04 -15.11
N LYS A 185 -34.28 -5.95 -15.65
CA LYS A 185 -34.53 -5.43 -17.01
C LYS A 185 -34.13 -3.94 -17.09
N ASP A 186 -34.51 -3.14 -16.11
CA ASP A 186 -34.17 -1.71 -16.07
C ASP A 186 -32.65 -1.51 -15.95
N LEU A 187 -31.97 -2.32 -15.13
CA LEU A 187 -30.51 -2.30 -15.02
C LEU A 187 -29.77 -2.76 -16.28
N ASN A 188 -30.42 -3.54 -17.17
CA ASN A 188 -29.84 -3.99 -18.44
C ASN A 188 -30.16 -3.04 -19.61
N GLY A 189 -31.15 -2.15 -19.45
CA GLY A 189 -31.56 -1.18 -20.46
C GLY A 189 -30.80 0.15 -20.43
N ASN A 190 -30.01 0.36 -19.40
CA ASN A 190 -29.07 1.46 -19.23
C ASN A 190 -27.64 1.01 -19.52
#